data_5f8b54dc071de8c6af22b27cedf657e4
#
_entry.id   5f8b54dc071de8c6af22b27cedf657e4
#
_cell.length_a   1.000
_cell.length_b   1.000
_cell.length_c   1.000
_cell.angle_alpha   90.00
_cell.angle_beta   90.00
_cell.angle_gamma   90.00
#
_symmetry.space_group_name_H-M   'P 1'
#
loop_
_entity.id
_entity.type
_entity.pdbx_description
1 polymer ?
#
loop_
_entity_poly.entity_id
_entity_poly.type
_entity_poly.pdbx_seq_one_letter_code
_entity_poly.pdbx_strand_id
1 'polypeptide(L)'
;MTDTITQIADLVNPEVNAPIISYALEKALRFTPLAQVDNTLVGQPGDTLKMPKFTYIGDAKDVAEGAPIPLDKLGTKTASVTVKKAAKGTQITDEAVLKGYGDPVGESNRQLGLALANKVDDDLLAAAKTGKQKATIAQTVDGLLDAINTFTDDSDESPLVLVTSPKVVTAILRDAQKNQIGSDIGADAVIHNTKYTVEGVQLVATNKLGATEGILLKVNPTTPPLKLIMKRGVQVETDRNIINKTTVMTADEHYAAYLYDDSKVVVVTFQAASAAPKE
;
A
#
# COMPACT_ATOMS: atom_id res chain seq x y z
N MET A 1 -25.19 12.81 -20.25
CA MET A 1 -23.75 12.42 -20.25
C MET A 1 -23.00 13.70 -19.96
N THR A 2 -22.41 13.79 -18.77
CA THR A 2 -21.61 14.94 -18.38
C THR A 2 -20.37 15.00 -19.26
N ASP A 3 -20.10 16.14 -19.82
CA ASP A 3 -18.99 16.43 -20.72
C ASP A 3 -17.65 16.06 -20.04
N THR A 4 -17.02 14.97 -20.50
CA THR A 4 -15.73 14.47 -19.96
C THR A 4 -14.55 14.92 -20.83
N ILE A 5 -14.74 15.97 -21.63
CA ILE A 5 -13.72 16.52 -22.54
C ILE A 5 -12.98 17.64 -21.83
N THR A 6 -11.67 17.57 -21.75
CA THR A 6 -10.82 18.66 -21.25
C THR A 6 -10.82 19.79 -22.26
N GLN A 7 -11.33 20.97 -21.87
CA GLN A 7 -11.44 22.16 -22.70
C GLN A 7 -10.32 23.17 -22.40
N ILE A 8 -10.19 24.23 -23.20
CA ILE A 8 -9.21 25.31 -22.98
C ILE A 8 -9.40 25.96 -21.60
N ALA A 9 -10.64 26.04 -21.09
CA ALA A 9 -10.93 26.57 -19.77
C ALA A 9 -10.36 25.76 -18.62
N ASP A 10 -10.09 24.47 -18.86
CA ASP A 10 -9.50 23.53 -17.90
C ASP A 10 -7.96 23.60 -17.88
N LEU A 11 -7.36 24.34 -18.83
CA LEU A 11 -5.93 24.54 -18.94
C LEU A 11 -5.53 25.93 -18.43
N VAL A 12 -4.34 26.02 -17.86
CA VAL A 12 -3.82 27.27 -17.31
C VAL A 12 -3.61 28.30 -18.42
N ASN A 13 -4.20 29.49 -18.26
CA ASN A 13 -4.06 30.60 -19.21
C ASN A 13 -2.59 31.09 -19.25
N PRO A 14 -1.97 31.26 -20.45
CA PRO A 14 -0.57 31.66 -20.58
C PRO A 14 -0.22 33.04 -20.06
N GLU A 15 -1.20 33.89 -19.72
CA GLU A 15 -0.98 35.23 -19.16
C GLU A 15 -0.41 35.22 -17.73
N VAL A 16 -0.46 34.08 -17.05
CA VAL A 16 0.09 33.91 -15.71
C VAL A 16 1.45 33.22 -15.84
N ASN A 17 2.55 33.97 -15.74
CA ASN A 17 3.93 33.45 -15.64
C ASN A 17 4.20 32.65 -14.34
N ALA A 18 3.20 31.89 -13.87
CA ALA A 18 3.40 30.94 -12.81
C ALA A 18 4.00 29.67 -13.42
N PRO A 19 5.12 29.12 -12.88
CA PRO A 19 5.53 27.79 -13.26
C PRO A 19 4.31 26.89 -13.02
N ILE A 20 3.93 26.11 -14.04
CA ILE A 20 2.93 25.05 -13.86
C ILE A 20 3.55 24.12 -12.85
N ILE A 21 3.26 24.36 -11.59
CA ILE A 21 3.49 23.41 -10.54
C ILE A 21 2.50 22.32 -10.87
N SER A 22 3.03 21.28 -11.53
CA SER A 22 2.35 20.02 -11.69
C SER A 22 2.00 19.54 -10.28
N TYR A 23 0.82 19.90 -9.77
CA TYR A 23 0.21 19.31 -8.58
C TYR A 23 -0.21 17.88 -8.95
N ALA A 24 0.76 17.09 -9.39
CA ALA A 24 0.68 15.70 -9.11
C ALA A 24 0.81 15.60 -7.58
N LEU A 25 -0.32 15.52 -6.90
CA LEU A 25 -0.37 14.89 -5.61
C LEU A 25 0.19 13.48 -5.84
N GLU A 26 1.52 13.38 -5.86
CA GLU A 26 2.21 12.13 -5.72
C GLU A 26 1.86 11.63 -4.33
N LYS A 27 0.67 11.03 -4.24
CA LYS A 27 0.37 10.16 -3.11
C LYS A 27 1.47 9.12 -3.16
N ALA A 28 2.46 9.29 -2.28
CA ALA A 28 3.62 8.41 -2.30
C ALA A 28 3.12 6.96 -2.18
N LEU A 29 3.52 6.12 -3.11
CA LEU A 29 3.23 4.70 -3.08
C LEU A 29 3.91 4.09 -1.85
N ARG A 30 3.11 3.52 -0.93
CA ARG A 30 3.62 3.03 0.36
C ARG A 30 3.51 1.53 0.50
N PHE A 31 2.48 0.92 -0.06
CA PHE A 31 2.22 -0.51 0.04
C PHE A 31 2.81 -1.30 -1.12
N THR A 32 2.87 -0.72 -2.31
CA THR A 32 3.47 -1.37 -3.49
C THR A 32 4.91 -1.85 -3.26
N PRO A 33 5.81 -1.07 -2.63
CA PRO A 33 7.17 -1.55 -2.32
C PRO A 33 7.23 -2.65 -1.25
N LEU A 34 6.16 -2.82 -0.44
CA LEU A 34 6.08 -3.83 0.62
C LEU A 34 5.46 -5.14 0.13
N ALA A 35 4.90 -5.15 -1.07
CA ALA A 35 4.29 -6.32 -1.70
C ALA A 35 5.26 -7.02 -2.65
N GLN A 36 5.23 -8.34 -2.67
CA GLN A 36 5.93 -9.12 -3.68
C GLN A 36 5.11 -9.19 -4.96
N VAL A 37 5.74 -8.86 -6.09
CA VAL A 37 5.11 -8.98 -7.41
C VAL A 37 5.21 -10.43 -7.89
N ASP A 38 4.07 -11.02 -8.25
CA ASP A 38 3.93 -12.36 -8.78
C ASP A 38 3.43 -12.30 -10.23
N ASN A 39 4.28 -12.70 -11.16
CA ASN A 39 4.02 -12.67 -12.61
C ASN A 39 3.55 -14.02 -13.17
N THR A 40 3.15 -14.96 -12.34
CA THR A 40 2.77 -16.33 -12.75
C THR A 40 1.64 -16.33 -13.79
N LEU A 41 0.72 -15.36 -13.74
CA LEU A 41 -0.42 -15.26 -14.66
C LEU A 41 -0.11 -14.49 -15.96
N VAL A 42 1.09 -13.92 -16.10
CA VAL A 42 1.46 -13.19 -17.32
C VAL A 42 1.53 -14.16 -18.49
N GLY A 43 0.75 -13.89 -19.54
CA GLY A 43 0.71 -14.75 -20.74
C GLY A 43 -0.03 -16.08 -20.58
N GLN A 44 -0.56 -16.40 -19.40
CA GLN A 44 -1.35 -17.62 -19.18
C GLN A 44 -2.84 -17.38 -19.36
N PRO A 45 -3.62 -18.34 -19.86
CA PRO A 45 -5.08 -18.26 -19.90
C PRO A 45 -5.67 -18.32 -18.48
N GLY A 46 -6.86 -17.72 -18.29
CA GLY A 46 -7.54 -17.69 -16.99
C GLY A 46 -7.32 -16.37 -16.24
N ASP A 47 -8.19 -16.09 -15.29
CA ASP A 47 -8.23 -14.87 -14.50
C ASP A 47 -8.10 -15.12 -12.99
N THR A 48 -8.06 -16.39 -12.60
CA THR A 48 -8.08 -16.79 -11.20
C THR A 48 -6.87 -17.65 -10.85
N LEU A 49 -6.10 -17.22 -9.85
CA LEU A 49 -5.01 -17.99 -9.26
C LEU A 49 -5.51 -18.69 -8.00
N LYS A 50 -5.35 -20.01 -7.94
CA LYS A 50 -5.65 -20.82 -6.75
C LYS A 50 -4.36 -21.09 -6.00
N MET A 51 -4.30 -20.66 -4.75
CA MET A 51 -3.15 -20.88 -3.86
C MET A 51 -3.53 -21.88 -2.77
N PRO A 52 -2.99 -23.11 -2.78
CA PRO A 52 -3.19 -24.04 -1.67
C PRO A 52 -2.39 -23.55 -0.46
N LYS A 53 -3.02 -23.49 0.72
CA LYS A 53 -2.38 -23.25 2.00
C LYS A 53 -2.57 -24.51 2.85
N PHE A 54 -1.46 -25.11 3.31
CA PHE A 54 -1.52 -26.24 4.21
C PHE A 54 -1.89 -25.78 5.62
N THR A 55 -2.70 -26.58 6.29
CA THR A 55 -3.05 -26.34 7.69
C THR A 55 -2.06 -27.11 8.55
N TYR A 56 -1.56 -26.47 9.61
CA TYR A 56 -0.71 -27.14 10.59
C TYR A 56 -1.43 -28.35 11.20
N ILE A 57 -0.74 -29.47 11.29
CA ILE A 57 -1.30 -30.74 11.79
C ILE A 57 -1.39 -30.83 13.33
N GLY A 58 -0.80 -29.87 14.04
CA GLY A 58 -0.73 -29.84 15.50
C GLY A 58 0.62 -30.28 16.05
N ASP A 59 0.81 -30.07 17.35
CA ASP A 59 2.06 -30.38 18.04
C ASP A 59 2.21 -31.89 18.28
N ALA A 60 3.47 -32.33 18.35
CA ALA A 60 3.80 -33.70 18.71
C ALA A 60 3.36 -33.98 20.16
N LYS A 61 2.91 -35.21 20.42
CA LYS A 61 2.52 -35.67 21.75
C LYS A 61 3.49 -36.76 22.23
N ASP A 62 3.71 -36.79 23.52
CA ASP A 62 4.46 -37.90 24.12
C ASP A 62 3.71 -39.23 23.93
N VAL A 63 4.41 -40.24 23.43
CA VAL A 63 3.85 -41.58 23.20
C VAL A 63 4.58 -42.56 24.10
N ALA A 64 3.81 -43.30 24.89
CA ALA A 64 4.36 -44.32 25.76
C ALA A 64 4.97 -45.48 24.95
N GLU A 65 5.93 -46.20 25.54
CA GLU A 65 6.58 -47.35 24.91
C GLU A 65 5.56 -48.43 24.50
N GLY A 66 5.58 -48.80 23.21
CA GLY A 66 4.64 -49.78 22.64
C GLY A 66 3.26 -49.22 22.26
N ALA A 67 2.97 -47.93 22.50
CA ALA A 67 1.72 -47.30 22.08
C ALA A 67 1.80 -46.87 20.61
N PRO A 68 0.68 -46.93 19.86
CA PRO A 68 0.64 -46.47 18.49
C PRO A 68 0.77 -44.92 18.38
N ILE A 69 1.61 -44.50 17.44
CA ILE A 69 1.77 -43.07 17.14
C ILE A 69 0.45 -42.53 16.52
N PRO A 70 -0.16 -41.46 17.07
CA PRO A 70 -1.34 -40.87 16.48
C PRO A 70 -1.03 -40.28 15.09
N LEU A 71 -1.90 -40.53 14.10
CA LEU A 71 -1.74 -40.07 12.74
C LEU A 71 -2.77 -38.95 12.48
N ASP A 72 -2.29 -37.76 12.25
CA ASP A 72 -3.13 -36.59 11.91
C ASP A 72 -3.12 -36.34 10.40
N LYS A 73 -4.28 -35.95 9.85
CA LYS A 73 -4.44 -35.69 8.42
C LYS A 73 -3.97 -34.28 8.07
N LEU A 74 -3.06 -34.16 7.10
CA LEU A 74 -2.70 -32.87 6.54
C LEU A 74 -3.90 -32.25 5.82
N GLY A 75 -4.41 -31.15 6.38
CA GLY A 75 -5.48 -30.36 5.78
C GLY A 75 -4.95 -29.33 4.79
N THR A 76 -5.70 -29.09 3.72
CA THR A 76 -5.42 -27.99 2.77
C THR A 76 -6.60 -27.05 2.67
N LYS A 77 -6.33 -25.75 2.72
CA LYS A 77 -7.29 -24.69 2.39
C LYS A 77 -6.84 -24.06 1.09
N THR A 78 -7.76 -23.82 0.18
CA THR A 78 -7.46 -23.14 -1.09
C THR A 78 -7.99 -21.72 -1.02
N ALA A 79 -7.11 -20.74 -1.16
CA ALA A 79 -7.51 -19.36 -1.42
C ALA A 79 -7.51 -19.12 -2.93
N SER A 80 -8.54 -18.47 -3.44
CA SER A 80 -8.65 -18.07 -4.84
C SER A 80 -8.61 -16.56 -4.95
N VAL A 81 -7.81 -16.06 -5.88
CA VAL A 81 -7.66 -14.62 -6.15
C VAL A 81 -7.98 -14.38 -7.62
N THR A 82 -8.94 -13.50 -7.90
CA THR A 82 -9.35 -13.15 -9.25
C THR A 82 -8.76 -11.82 -9.66
N VAL A 83 -8.15 -11.79 -10.83
CA VAL A 83 -7.59 -10.59 -11.44
C VAL A 83 -8.71 -9.65 -11.86
N LYS A 84 -8.53 -8.36 -11.60
CA LYS A 84 -9.43 -7.29 -12.02
C LYS A 84 -8.73 -6.33 -12.98
N LYS A 85 -9.51 -5.62 -13.78
CA LYS A 85 -9.05 -4.53 -14.63
C LYS A 85 -9.17 -3.21 -13.87
N ALA A 86 -8.11 -2.45 -13.78
CA ALA A 86 -8.14 -1.03 -13.45
C ALA A 86 -7.89 -0.23 -14.72
N ALA A 87 -8.68 0.80 -14.96
CA ALA A 87 -8.55 1.64 -16.13
C ALA A 87 -8.90 3.09 -15.83
N LYS A 88 -8.25 4.00 -16.52
CA LYS A 88 -8.54 5.44 -16.52
C LYS A 88 -8.34 5.99 -17.93
N GLY A 89 -9.16 6.95 -18.33
CA GLY A 89 -9.03 7.63 -19.62
C GLY A 89 -9.22 9.12 -19.48
N THR A 90 -8.69 9.86 -20.46
CA THR A 90 -8.90 11.30 -20.64
C THR A 90 -9.09 11.62 -22.12
N GLN A 91 -9.69 12.75 -22.40
CA GLN A 91 -9.91 13.23 -23.77
C GLN A 91 -9.53 14.72 -23.84
N ILE A 92 -8.75 15.08 -24.84
CA ILE A 92 -8.23 16.44 -25.04
C ILE A 92 -8.65 16.92 -26.44
N THR A 93 -9.08 18.17 -26.55
CA THR A 93 -9.41 18.79 -27.85
C THR A 93 -8.14 19.29 -28.55
N ASP A 94 -8.16 19.37 -29.88
CA ASP A 94 -7.05 19.93 -30.67
C ASP A 94 -6.80 21.42 -30.28
N GLU A 95 -7.85 22.16 -29.98
CA GLU A 95 -7.77 23.56 -29.56
C GLU A 95 -7.07 23.71 -28.22
N ALA A 96 -7.30 22.76 -27.30
CA ALA A 96 -6.62 22.73 -26.00
C ALA A 96 -5.13 22.46 -26.14
N VAL A 97 -4.73 21.58 -27.07
CA VAL A 97 -3.31 21.30 -27.37
C VAL A 97 -2.65 22.52 -28.03
N LEU A 98 -3.33 23.18 -28.98
CA LEU A 98 -2.77 24.29 -29.74
C LEU A 98 -2.63 25.59 -28.93
N LYS A 99 -3.56 25.85 -28.00
CA LYS A 99 -3.62 27.07 -27.19
C LYS A 99 -3.16 26.90 -25.75
N GLY A 100 -3.06 25.65 -25.28
CA GLY A 100 -2.58 25.32 -23.95
C GLY A 100 -1.10 25.59 -23.77
N TYR A 101 -0.70 25.99 -22.57
CA TYR A 101 0.71 26.16 -22.21
C TYR A 101 1.32 24.81 -21.80
N GLY A 102 2.53 24.51 -22.29
CA GLY A 102 3.24 23.26 -21.95
C GLY A 102 2.86 22.09 -22.86
N ASP A 103 2.95 20.86 -22.32
CA ASP A 103 2.59 19.62 -23.01
C ASP A 103 1.40 18.92 -22.29
N PRO A 104 0.15 19.26 -22.67
CA PRO A 104 -1.03 18.66 -22.06
C PRO A 104 -1.13 17.15 -22.33
N VAL A 105 -0.61 16.67 -23.45
CA VAL A 105 -0.65 15.23 -23.82
C VAL A 105 0.31 14.43 -22.94
N GLY A 106 1.56 14.89 -22.80
CA GLY A 106 2.55 14.24 -21.92
C GLY A 106 2.12 14.26 -20.46
N GLU A 107 1.55 15.39 -19.98
CA GLU A 107 1.03 15.48 -18.61
C GLU A 107 -0.15 14.53 -18.38
N SER A 108 -1.06 14.40 -19.33
CA SER A 108 -2.17 13.46 -19.26
C SER A 108 -1.68 12.01 -19.15
N ASN A 109 -0.70 11.63 -19.96
CA ASN A 109 -0.09 10.29 -19.88
C ASN A 109 0.56 10.04 -18.52
N ARG A 110 1.28 11.04 -17.99
CA ARG A 110 1.88 10.97 -16.66
C ARG A 110 0.82 10.77 -15.57
N GLN A 111 -0.27 11.55 -15.61
CA GLN A 111 -1.36 11.45 -14.63
C GLN A 111 -2.12 10.13 -14.74
N LEU A 112 -2.33 9.58 -15.93
CA LEU A 112 -2.92 8.27 -16.12
C LEU A 112 -2.08 7.17 -15.44
N GLY A 113 -0.76 7.20 -15.63
CA GLY A 113 0.15 6.27 -14.97
C GLY A 113 0.10 6.37 -13.44
N LEU A 114 0.12 7.61 -12.90
CA LEU A 114 0.00 7.84 -11.46
C LEU A 114 -1.35 7.40 -10.90
N ALA A 115 -2.45 7.59 -11.66
CA ALA A 115 -3.78 7.17 -11.22
C ALA A 115 -3.87 5.64 -11.08
N LEU A 116 -3.27 4.88 -12.01
CA LEU A 116 -3.21 3.42 -11.94
C LEU A 116 -2.32 2.96 -10.77
N ALA A 117 -1.12 3.51 -10.64
CA ALA A 117 -0.22 3.19 -9.53
C ALA A 117 -0.87 3.46 -8.16
N ASN A 118 -1.55 4.60 -8.02
CA ASN A 118 -2.30 4.90 -6.79
C ASN A 118 -3.44 3.90 -6.52
N LYS A 119 -4.11 3.42 -7.57
CA LYS A 119 -5.17 2.42 -7.45
C LYS A 119 -4.62 1.07 -6.97
N VAL A 120 -3.48 0.63 -7.49
CA VAL A 120 -2.77 -0.59 -7.02
C VAL A 120 -2.44 -0.48 -5.55
N ASP A 121 -1.88 0.65 -5.13
CA ASP A 121 -1.49 0.88 -3.74
C ASP A 121 -2.70 0.94 -2.77
N ASP A 122 -3.83 1.53 -3.22
CA ASP A 122 -5.08 1.54 -2.45
C ASP A 122 -5.68 0.14 -2.31
N ASP A 123 -5.56 -0.70 -3.34
CA ASP A 123 -6.04 -2.09 -3.30
C ASP A 123 -5.16 -2.98 -2.41
N LEU A 124 -3.83 -2.76 -2.39
CA LEU A 124 -2.93 -3.41 -1.44
C LEU A 124 -3.22 -2.99 0.00
N LEU A 125 -3.51 -1.70 0.24
CA LEU A 125 -3.97 -1.21 1.53
C LEU A 125 -5.28 -1.88 1.95
N ALA A 126 -6.24 -1.99 1.03
CA ALA A 126 -7.51 -2.67 1.30
C ALA A 126 -7.29 -4.15 1.64
N ALA A 127 -6.38 -4.85 0.92
CA ALA A 127 -6.00 -6.22 1.23
C ALA A 127 -5.34 -6.33 2.62
N ALA A 128 -4.42 -5.43 2.97
CA ALA A 128 -3.78 -5.41 4.28
C ALA A 128 -4.78 -5.19 5.44
N LYS A 129 -5.81 -4.37 5.24
CA LYS A 129 -6.89 -4.15 6.22
C LYS A 129 -7.75 -5.38 6.48
N THR A 130 -7.70 -6.41 5.64
CA THR A 130 -8.41 -7.68 5.88
C THR A 130 -7.73 -8.57 6.91
N GLY A 131 -6.56 -8.20 7.40
CA GLY A 131 -5.81 -8.92 8.44
C GLY A 131 -6.66 -9.19 9.68
N LYS A 132 -6.51 -10.40 10.23
CA LYS A 132 -7.30 -10.85 11.38
C LYS A 132 -6.72 -10.38 12.70
N GLN A 133 -5.39 -10.22 12.76
CA GLN A 133 -4.73 -9.72 13.95
C GLN A 133 -5.03 -8.23 14.10
N LYS A 134 -5.57 -7.84 15.24
CA LYS A 134 -5.94 -6.45 15.55
C LYS A 134 -5.37 -6.05 16.88
N ALA A 135 -4.74 -4.88 16.93
CA ALA A 135 -4.27 -4.27 18.17
C ALA A 135 -4.88 -2.89 18.35
N THR A 136 -5.27 -2.56 19.58
CA THR A 136 -5.71 -1.21 19.94
C THR A 136 -4.70 -0.66 20.95
N ILE A 137 -3.93 0.36 20.54
CA ILE A 137 -2.76 0.83 21.27
C ILE A 137 -2.77 2.35 21.43
N ALA A 138 -1.98 2.84 22.38
CA ALA A 138 -1.71 4.28 22.52
C ALA A 138 -0.72 4.76 21.44
N GLN A 139 -0.69 6.07 21.19
CA GLN A 139 0.26 6.70 20.25
C GLN A 139 1.63 6.95 20.93
N THR A 140 2.20 5.91 21.53
CA THR A 140 3.44 5.91 22.31
C THR A 140 4.36 4.79 21.85
N VAL A 141 5.61 4.84 22.32
CA VAL A 141 6.58 3.76 22.06
C VAL A 141 6.15 2.46 22.74
N ASP A 142 5.66 2.54 23.98
CA ASP A 142 5.13 1.37 24.71
C ASP A 142 3.97 0.71 23.95
N GLY A 143 3.05 1.53 23.40
CA GLY A 143 1.98 1.02 22.57
C GLY A 143 2.48 0.34 21.29
N LEU A 144 3.57 0.84 20.69
CA LEU A 144 4.21 0.18 19.54
C LEU A 144 4.75 -1.21 19.92
N LEU A 145 5.39 -1.33 21.09
CA LEU A 145 5.87 -2.62 21.62
C LEU A 145 4.70 -3.59 21.88
N ASP A 146 3.57 -3.10 22.40
CA ASP A 146 2.35 -3.90 22.57
C ASP A 146 1.82 -4.41 21.23
N ALA A 147 1.89 -3.62 20.16
CA ALA A 147 1.50 -4.06 18.83
C ALA A 147 2.44 -5.15 18.28
N ILE A 148 3.74 -5.05 18.55
CA ILE A 148 4.72 -6.09 18.18
C ILE A 148 4.41 -7.40 18.90
N ASN A 149 4.08 -7.35 20.19
CA ASN A 149 3.73 -8.53 20.98
C ASN A 149 2.42 -9.22 20.52
N THR A 150 1.65 -8.59 19.63
CA THR A 150 0.46 -9.21 19.04
C THR A 150 0.81 -10.25 17.97
N PHE A 151 2.01 -10.22 17.41
CA PHE A 151 2.46 -11.26 16.49
C PHE A 151 2.61 -12.59 17.22
N THR A 152 2.01 -13.64 16.67
CA THR A 152 2.06 -14.99 17.23
C THR A 152 3.24 -15.82 16.72
N ASP A 153 4.04 -15.29 15.81
CA ASP A 153 5.18 -15.96 15.21
C ASP A 153 6.50 -15.42 15.81
N ASP A 154 7.06 -16.19 16.74
CA ASP A 154 8.31 -15.87 17.43
C ASP A 154 9.57 -16.24 16.61
N SER A 155 9.40 -17.01 15.53
CA SER A 155 10.52 -17.52 14.73
C SER A 155 10.96 -16.59 13.61
N ASP A 156 10.18 -15.54 13.32
CA ASP A 156 10.42 -14.62 12.18
C ASP A 156 11.00 -13.28 12.65
N GLU A 157 12.32 -13.11 12.50
CA GLU A 157 13.05 -11.86 12.77
C GLU A 157 12.98 -10.85 11.61
N SER A 158 11.96 -10.92 10.77
CA SER A 158 11.82 -10.04 9.62
C SER A 158 11.68 -8.56 10.03
N PRO A 159 12.19 -7.63 9.22
CA PRO A 159 12.03 -6.20 9.46
C PRO A 159 10.57 -5.78 9.63
N LEU A 160 10.31 -4.98 10.64
CA LEU A 160 8.99 -4.46 10.96
C LEU A 160 8.78 -3.09 10.29
N VAL A 161 7.63 -2.91 9.65
CA VAL A 161 7.23 -1.66 9.03
C VAL A 161 5.85 -1.27 9.52
N LEU A 162 5.74 -0.12 10.18
CA LEU A 162 4.45 0.48 10.56
C LEU A 162 4.08 1.57 9.56
N VAL A 163 3.00 1.36 8.83
CA VAL A 163 2.40 2.35 7.94
C VAL A 163 1.24 3.01 8.65
N THR A 164 1.29 4.32 8.86
CA THR A 164 0.25 5.06 9.58
C THR A 164 0.17 6.53 9.15
N SER A 165 -0.74 7.30 9.76
CA SER A 165 -0.89 8.72 9.44
C SER A 165 0.31 9.55 9.94
N PRO A 166 0.65 10.68 9.28
CA PRO A 166 1.75 11.55 9.71
C PRO A 166 1.60 12.07 11.15
N LYS A 167 0.36 12.24 11.62
CA LYS A 167 0.07 12.68 12.99
C LYS A 167 0.52 11.65 14.03
N VAL A 168 0.24 10.38 13.78
CA VAL A 168 0.65 9.27 14.66
C VAL A 168 2.16 9.11 14.66
N VAL A 169 2.80 9.14 13.48
CA VAL A 169 4.27 9.10 13.38
C VAL A 169 4.90 10.20 14.24
N THR A 170 4.40 11.44 14.12
CA THR A 170 4.90 12.57 14.91
C THR A 170 4.67 12.37 16.42
N ALA A 171 3.54 11.78 16.81
CA ALA A 171 3.24 11.51 18.22
C ALA A 171 4.22 10.47 18.81
N ILE A 172 4.44 9.36 18.12
CA ILE A 172 5.40 8.31 18.54
C ILE A 172 6.82 8.87 18.61
N LEU A 173 7.26 9.67 17.64
CA LEU A 173 8.59 10.29 17.64
C LEU A 173 8.76 11.26 18.81
N ARG A 174 7.75 12.06 19.14
CA ARG A 174 7.78 12.97 20.31
C ARG A 174 7.84 12.19 21.62
N ASP A 175 7.13 11.08 21.70
CA ASP A 175 7.18 10.21 22.87
C ASP A 175 8.56 9.56 23.04
N ALA A 176 9.13 9.03 21.95
CA ALA A 176 10.50 8.50 21.94
C ALA A 176 11.54 9.55 22.40
N GLN A 177 11.40 10.79 21.93
CA GLN A 177 12.28 11.89 22.34
C GLN A 177 12.13 12.24 23.83
N LYS A 178 10.90 12.25 24.38
CA LYS A 178 10.66 12.53 25.80
C LYS A 178 11.29 11.47 26.71
N ASN A 179 11.21 10.22 26.29
CA ASN A 179 11.70 9.08 27.05
C ASN A 179 13.20 8.81 26.80
N GLN A 180 13.87 9.66 26.00
CA GLN A 180 15.28 9.50 25.61
C GLN A 180 15.60 8.14 24.96
N ILE A 181 14.59 7.52 24.36
CA ILE A 181 14.72 6.25 23.65
C ILE A 181 15.35 6.53 22.29
N GLY A 182 16.55 6.00 22.08
CA GLY A 182 17.30 6.14 20.85
C GLY A 182 17.91 7.53 20.65
N SER A 183 19.09 7.76 21.22
CA SER A 183 19.87 9.01 21.05
C SER A 183 20.25 9.29 19.58
N ASP A 184 20.18 8.30 18.70
CA ASP A 184 20.51 8.43 17.29
C ASP A 184 19.37 8.96 16.39
N ILE A 185 18.16 9.14 16.94
CA ILE A 185 17.03 9.69 16.18
C ILE A 185 17.20 11.20 15.87
N GLY A 186 18.16 11.86 16.53
CA GLY A 186 18.15 13.31 16.63
C GLY A 186 18.60 14.09 15.40
N ALA A 187 19.70 13.77 14.77
CA ALA A 187 20.32 14.65 13.77
C ALA A 187 20.18 14.14 12.31
N ASP A 188 20.43 12.88 12.06
CA ASP A 188 20.46 12.35 10.69
C ASP A 188 19.07 12.14 10.08
N ALA A 189 18.06 11.80 10.86
CA ALA A 189 16.70 11.59 10.38
C ALA A 189 16.04 12.89 9.88
N VAL A 190 16.37 14.01 10.51
CA VAL A 190 15.84 15.34 10.14
C VAL A 190 16.50 15.87 8.87
N ILE A 191 17.80 15.61 8.68
CA ILE A 191 18.57 16.16 7.56
C ILE A 191 18.39 15.35 6.26
N HIS A 192 18.20 14.03 6.35
CA HIS A 192 18.21 13.17 5.18
C HIS A 192 16.83 12.62 4.76
N ASN A 193 15.73 13.07 5.40
CA ASN A 193 14.38 12.53 5.15
C ASN A 193 14.33 11.00 5.17
N THR A 194 15.26 10.39 5.92
CA THR A 194 15.45 8.95 6.00
C THR A 194 14.38 8.37 6.92
N LYS A 195 13.88 7.23 6.56
CA LYS A 195 12.85 6.45 7.25
C LYS A 195 13.07 6.45 8.75
N TYR A 196 12.11 7.00 9.51
CA TYR A 196 12.17 6.99 10.97
C TYR A 196 12.12 5.54 11.48
N THR A 197 13.08 5.14 12.29
CA THR A 197 13.10 3.82 12.93
C THR A 197 13.04 4.01 14.45
N VAL A 198 12.09 3.35 15.11
CA VAL A 198 11.92 3.36 16.57
C VAL A 198 11.80 1.90 17.01
N GLU A 199 12.65 1.46 17.94
CA GLU A 199 12.71 0.09 18.45
C GLU A 199 12.72 -0.98 17.33
N GLY A 200 13.53 -0.75 16.28
CA GLY A 200 13.62 -1.68 15.14
C GLY A 200 12.44 -1.62 14.17
N VAL A 201 11.41 -0.82 14.43
CA VAL A 201 10.26 -0.64 13.56
C VAL A 201 10.45 0.57 12.68
N GLN A 202 10.39 0.37 11.36
CA GLN A 202 10.40 1.45 10.40
C GLN A 202 9.03 2.14 10.33
N LEU A 203 8.97 3.43 10.63
CA LEU A 203 7.74 4.23 10.55
C LEU A 203 7.59 4.84 9.16
N VAL A 204 6.47 4.55 8.50
CA VAL A 204 6.13 5.08 7.17
C VAL A 204 4.86 5.91 7.26
N ALA A 205 4.96 7.20 6.93
CA ALA A 205 3.82 8.11 6.94
C ALA A 205 3.02 8.01 5.63
N THR A 206 1.69 7.95 5.74
CA THR A 206 0.77 8.03 4.60
C THR A 206 -0.50 8.80 4.96
N ASN A 207 -1.01 9.58 3.99
CA ASN A 207 -2.30 10.25 4.13
C ASN A 207 -3.49 9.37 3.70
N LYS A 208 -3.23 8.13 3.25
CA LYS A 208 -4.27 7.17 2.85
C LYS A 208 -4.96 6.51 4.05
N LEU A 209 -4.34 6.56 5.23
CA LEU A 209 -4.88 6.04 6.48
C LEU A 209 -5.50 7.16 7.32
N GLY A 210 -6.55 6.82 8.05
CA GLY A 210 -7.16 7.72 9.03
C GLY A 210 -6.20 8.09 10.18
N ALA A 211 -6.56 9.12 10.93
CA ALA A 211 -5.71 9.62 12.03
C ALA A 211 -5.49 8.60 13.17
N THR A 212 -6.32 7.57 13.22
CA THR A 212 -6.30 6.52 14.26
C THR A 212 -5.99 5.13 13.69
N GLU A 213 -5.68 5.04 12.40
CA GLU A 213 -5.42 3.76 11.73
C GLU A 213 -3.93 3.57 11.46
N GLY A 214 -3.47 2.33 11.59
CA GLY A 214 -2.14 1.89 11.20
C GLY A 214 -2.13 0.44 10.77
N ILE A 215 -1.11 0.06 10.03
CA ILE A 215 -0.87 -1.33 9.63
C ILE A 215 0.58 -1.64 9.91
N LEU A 216 0.80 -2.62 10.79
CA LEU A 216 2.12 -3.14 11.13
C LEU A 216 2.36 -4.42 10.33
N LEU A 217 3.48 -4.47 9.60
CA LEU A 217 3.84 -5.54 8.68
C LEU A 217 5.21 -6.11 9.04
N LYS A 218 5.35 -7.44 9.05
CA LYS A 218 6.63 -8.13 8.97
C LYS A 218 6.99 -8.31 7.49
N VAL A 219 8.03 -7.63 7.01
CA VAL A 219 8.40 -7.63 5.58
C VAL A 219 9.52 -8.61 5.33
N ASN A 220 9.20 -9.76 4.73
CA ASN A 220 10.16 -10.79 4.36
C ASN A 220 10.07 -11.08 2.86
N PRO A 221 11.17 -11.01 2.10
CA PRO A 221 11.16 -11.30 0.67
C PRO A 221 10.77 -12.75 0.33
N THR A 222 11.08 -13.70 1.22
CA THR A 222 10.79 -15.12 1.00
C THR A 222 9.33 -15.46 1.29
N THR A 223 8.78 -14.88 2.36
CA THR A 223 7.40 -15.08 2.78
C THR A 223 6.72 -13.73 2.99
N PRO A 224 6.35 -13.04 1.91
CA PRO A 224 5.83 -11.68 1.99
C PRO A 224 4.43 -11.65 2.61
N PRO A 225 4.06 -10.60 3.37
CA PRO A 225 2.71 -10.43 3.88
C PRO A 225 1.69 -10.17 2.76
N LEU A 226 2.09 -9.40 1.75
CA LEU A 226 1.24 -8.99 0.64
C LEU A 226 1.82 -9.46 -0.70
N LYS A 227 0.96 -9.87 -1.61
CA LYS A 227 1.31 -10.18 -2.99
C LYS A 227 0.49 -9.35 -3.97
N LEU A 228 1.17 -8.89 -5.02
CA LEU A 228 0.58 -8.26 -6.19
C LEU A 228 0.71 -9.21 -7.37
N ILE A 229 -0.40 -9.84 -7.75
CA ILE A 229 -0.44 -10.76 -8.89
C ILE A 229 -0.69 -9.94 -10.13
N MET A 230 0.29 -9.95 -11.03
CA MET A 230 0.20 -9.24 -12.31
C MET A 230 -0.25 -10.21 -13.41
N LYS A 231 -1.19 -9.78 -14.22
CA LYS A 231 -1.57 -10.47 -15.46
C LYS A 231 -1.12 -9.69 -16.69
N ARG A 232 -1.30 -8.39 -16.67
CA ARG A 232 -0.85 -7.47 -17.72
C ARG A 232 -0.48 -6.14 -17.06
N GLY A 233 0.73 -5.66 -17.33
CA GLY A 233 1.18 -4.35 -16.89
C GLY A 233 0.42 -3.22 -17.57
N VAL A 234 0.75 -2.00 -17.20
CA VAL A 234 0.11 -0.79 -17.72
C VAL A 234 0.26 -0.71 -19.24
N GLN A 235 -0.86 -0.63 -19.93
CA GLN A 235 -0.93 -0.30 -21.37
C GLN A 235 -1.59 1.06 -21.54
N VAL A 236 -0.99 1.89 -22.39
CA VAL A 236 -1.55 3.18 -22.76
C VAL A 236 -1.92 3.12 -24.25
N GLU A 237 -3.17 3.40 -24.54
CA GLU A 237 -3.69 3.46 -25.90
C GLU A 237 -4.18 4.87 -26.20
N THR A 238 -3.88 5.35 -27.40
CA THR A 238 -4.30 6.67 -27.86
C THR A 238 -5.05 6.52 -29.17
N ASP A 239 -6.23 7.12 -29.26
CA ASP A 239 -7.04 7.15 -30.47
C ASP A 239 -7.52 8.56 -30.78
N ARG A 240 -7.60 8.90 -32.05
CA ARG A 240 -8.03 10.21 -32.51
C ARG A 240 -9.43 10.18 -33.09
N ASN A 241 -10.33 10.95 -32.48
CA ASN A 241 -11.64 11.20 -33.04
C ASN A 241 -11.57 12.39 -34.03
N ILE A 242 -11.56 12.07 -35.32
CA ILE A 242 -11.43 13.08 -36.39
C ILE A 242 -12.70 13.96 -36.56
N ILE A 243 -13.85 13.46 -36.11
CA ILE A 243 -15.13 14.21 -36.21
C ILE A 243 -15.16 15.32 -35.18
N ASN A 244 -14.82 15.02 -33.93
CA ASN A 244 -14.86 15.96 -32.80
C ASN A 244 -13.54 16.68 -32.59
N LYS A 245 -12.49 16.38 -33.42
CA LYS A 245 -11.15 16.95 -33.28
C LYS A 245 -10.59 16.80 -31.85
N THR A 246 -10.71 15.59 -31.33
CA THR A 246 -10.25 15.24 -29.99
C THR A 246 -9.35 14.02 -30.02
N THR A 247 -8.39 13.96 -29.09
CA THR A 247 -7.54 12.79 -28.84
C THR A 247 -7.96 12.14 -27.52
N VAL A 248 -8.34 10.85 -27.60
CA VAL A 248 -8.67 10.03 -26.43
C VAL A 248 -7.44 9.23 -26.02
N MET A 249 -7.09 9.28 -24.77
CA MET A 249 -6.01 8.50 -24.18
C MET A 249 -6.58 7.64 -23.07
N THR A 250 -6.29 6.34 -23.07
CA THR A 250 -6.71 5.40 -22.06
C THR A 250 -5.50 4.62 -21.54
N ALA A 251 -5.49 4.36 -20.25
CA ALA A 251 -4.50 3.49 -19.64
C ALA A 251 -5.22 2.41 -18.83
N ASP A 252 -4.78 1.17 -18.96
CA ASP A 252 -5.35 0.06 -18.21
C ASP A 252 -4.29 -0.94 -17.77
N GLU A 253 -4.62 -1.67 -16.70
CA GLU A 253 -3.76 -2.67 -16.05
C GLU A 253 -4.63 -3.80 -15.51
N HIS A 254 -4.11 -5.04 -15.54
CA HIS A 254 -4.80 -6.22 -15.02
C HIS A 254 -3.97 -6.83 -13.89
N TYR A 255 -4.49 -6.79 -12.68
CA TYR A 255 -3.80 -7.27 -11.48
C TYR A 255 -4.79 -7.73 -10.39
N ALA A 256 -4.24 -8.35 -9.35
CA ALA A 256 -4.95 -8.61 -8.11
C ALA A 256 -4.03 -8.34 -6.91
N ALA A 257 -4.53 -7.61 -5.92
CA ALA A 257 -3.88 -7.41 -4.63
C ALA A 257 -4.40 -8.44 -3.63
N TYR A 258 -3.50 -9.09 -2.89
CA TYR A 258 -3.85 -10.19 -2.02
C TYR A 258 -3.03 -10.20 -0.73
N LEU A 259 -3.70 -10.45 0.41
CA LEU A 259 -3.07 -10.75 1.69
C LEU A 259 -2.62 -12.21 1.69
N TYR A 260 -1.32 -12.46 1.50
CA TYR A 260 -0.78 -13.81 1.39
C TYR A 260 -0.60 -14.47 2.76
N ASP A 261 -0.03 -13.74 3.72
CA ASP A 261 0.19 -14.26 5.08
C ASP A 261 -0.41 -13.33 6.13
N ASP A 262 -1.51 -13.79 6.72
CA ASP A 262 -2.27 -13.07 7.74
C ASP A 262 -1.52 -12.98 9.09
N SER A 263 -0.60 -13.93 9.37
CA SER A 263 0.20 -13.95 10.60
C SER A 263 1.22 -12.81 10.67
N LYS A 264 1.53 -12.20 9.53
CA LYS A 264 2.53 -11.12 9.38
C LYS A 264 1.94 -9.72 9.29
N VAL A 265 0.63 -9.60 9.48
CA VAL A 265 -0.08 -8.31 9.39
C VAL A 265 -0.91 -8.08 10.63
N VAL A 266 -0.67 -6.96 11.31
CA VAL A 266 -1.48 -6.49 12.43
C VAL A 266 -2.14 -5.18 12.02
N VAL A 267 -3.47 -5.15 12.07
CA VAL A 267 -4.26 -3.93 11.88
C VAL A 267 -4.31 -3.18 13.21
N VAL A 268 -3.68 -2.02 13.24
CA VAL A 268 -3.52 -1.22 14.45
C VAL A 268 -4.57 -0.11 14.49
N THR A 269 -5.25 0.03 15.63
CA THR A 269 -6.11 1.17 15.92
C THR A 269 -5.49 1.98 17.05
N PHE A 270 -5.16 3.23 16.77
CA PHE A 270 -4.60 4.12 17.79
C PHE A 270 -5.70 4.80 18.60
N GLN A 271 -5.61 4.73 19.90
CA GLN A 271 -6.44 5.53 20.79
C GLN A 271 -6.04 7.00 20.65
N ALA A 272 -7.03 7.90 20.64
CA ALA A 272 -6.74 9.31 20.73
C ALA A 272 -5.98 9.58 22.04
N ALA A 273 -4.88 10.36 21.96
CA ALA A 273 -4.15 10.75 23.14
C ALA A 273 -5.14 11.38 24.12
N SER A 274 -5.33 10.75 25.28
CA SER A 274 -6.08 11.35 26.38
C SER A 274 -5.39 12.66 26.72
N ALA A 275 -6.10 13.77 26.61
CA ALA A 275 -5.60 15.05 27.09
C ALA A 275 -5.26 14.88 28.57
N ALA A 276 -3.96 14.93 28.91
CA ALA A 276 -3.55 14.95 30.29
C ALA A 276 -4.28 16.11 31.00
N PRO A 277 -4.85 15.91 32.19
CA PRO A 277 -5.42 17.02 32.94
C PRO A 277 -4.32 18.08 33.15
N LYS A 278 -4.65 19.30 32.80
CA LYS A 278 -3.79 20.46 33.14
C LYS A 278 -3.86 20.60 34.65
N GLU A 279 -2.78 20.27 35.36
CA GLU A 279 -2.54 20.77 36.68
C GLU A 279 -2.12 22.23 36.63
#